data_cb01b4fd5d17e374305896dbc36afea8
#
_entry.id   cb01b4fd5d17e374305896dbc36afea8
#
_cell.length_a   1.000
_cell.length_b   1.000
_cell.length_c   1.000
_cell.angle_alpha   90.00
_cell.angle_beta   90.00
_cell.angle_gamma   90.00
#
_symmetry.space_group_name_H-M   'P 1'
#
loop_
_entity.id
_entity.type
_entity.pdbx_description
1 polymer ?
#
loop_
_entity_poly.entity_id
_entity_poly.type
_entity_poly.pdbx_seq_one_letter_code
_entity_poly.pdbx_strand_id
1 'polypeptide(L)'
;MHPAERTTGTVVDPMNLNQIILAEGKNTNSNIKSTLNISSSKKAALTAIMSALIAVTTLIAIPLPPPLSTINLAPVIIFVVSILLGARIGATATAFGCAIGYLAGTSLGTILIPPGFVYIYLVGLVVARTPMALTVGFLRKKSEIAGMTLGVVVETFIFFFIDLFLFGFAIAIFDFGVFIDLVSVPITFAVLLAVRKILNVKYLA
;
A
#
# COMPACT_ATOMS: atom_id res chain seq x y z
N MET A 1 11.27 -57.89 -52.58
CA MET A 1 11.23 -56.55 -53.18
C MET A 1 10.46 -55.67 -52.27
N HIS A 2 11.16 -54.82 -51.48
CA HIS A 2 10.57 -53.84 -50.60
C HIS A 2 10.69 -52.47 -51.29
N PRO A 3 9.63 -51.62 -51.35
CA PRO A 3 9.75 -50.28 -51.88
C PRO A 3 10.31 -49.33 -50.80
N ALA A 4 11.32 -48.60 -51.23
CA ALA A 4 11.96 -47.56 -50.39
C ALA A 4 11.00 -46.38 -50.11
N GLU A 5 10.77 -46.06 -48.82
CA GLU A 5 10.09 -44.89 -48.36
C GLU A 5 10.96 -43.64 -48.64
N ARG A 6 10.50 -42.77 -49.51
CA ARG A 6 11.07 -41.41 -49.72
C ARG A 6 10.63 -40.50 -48.57
N THR A 7 11.52 -40.24 -47.64
CA THR A 7 11.36 -39.14 -46.69
C THR A 7 11.52 -37.79 -47.45
N THR A 8 10.40 -37.15 -47.75
CA THR A 8 10.39 -35.75 -48.22
C THR A 8 10.73 -34.83 -47.03
N GLY A 9 12.01 -34.45 -46.95
CA GLY A 9 12.43 -33.38 -46.05
C GLY A 9 11.76 -32.07 -46.47
N THR A 10 10.83 -31.57 -45.68
CA THR A 10 10.26 -30.25 -45.84
C THR A 10 11.37 -29.24 -45.56
N VAL A 11 11.90 -28.66 -46.64
CA VAL A 11 12.80 -27.48 -46.55
C VAL A 11 11.97 -26.35 -46.01
N VAL A 12 12.19 -25.99 -44.75
CA VAL A 12 11.55 -24.84 -44.13
C VAL A 12 12.21 -23.59 -44.69
N ASP A 13 11.43 -22.78 -45.42
CA ASP A 13 11.87 -21.54 -46.03
C ASP A 13 12.35 -20.59 -44.92
N PRO A 14 13.60 -20.08 -44.93
CA PRO A 14 14.14 -19.18 -43.91
C PRO A 14 13.34 -17.88 -43.76
N MET A 15 12.57 -17.49 -44.77
CA MET A 15 11.67 -16.32 -44.71
C MET A 15 10.46 -16.57 -43.79
N ASN A 16 10.05 -17.83 -43.65
CA ASN A 16 8.93 -18.24 -42.79
C ASN A 16 9.31 -18.28 -41.30
N LEU A 17 10.58 -18.57 -41.00
CA LEU A 17 11.07 -18.63 -39.62
C LEU A 17 11.02 -17.25 -38.92
N ASN A 18 11.40 -16.17 -39.61
CA ASN A 18 11.33 -14.81 -39.06
C ASN A 18 9.90 -14.34 -38.84
N GLN A 19 8.97 -14.75 -39.67
CA GLN A 19 7.54 -14.44 -39.49
C GLN A 19 6.96 -15.23 -38.30
N ILE A 20 7.37 -16.47 -38.09
CA ILE A 20 6.95 -17.28 -36.95
C ILE A 20 7.49 -16.68 -35.61
N ILE A 21 8.76 -16.29 -35.57
CA ILE A 21 9.39 -15.68 -34.39
C ILE A 21 8.72 -14.34 -34.03
N LEU A 22 8.38 -13.53 -35.07
CA LEU A 22 7.67 -12.25 -34.85
C LEU A 22 6.22 -12.45 -34.41
N ALA A 23 5.55 -13.50 -34.87
CA ALA A 23 4.20 -13.86 -34.45
C ALA A 23 4.17 -14.40 -33.02
N GLU A 24 5.13 -15.25 -32.64
CA GLU A 24 5.28 -15.73 -31.25
C GLU A 24 5.66 -14.60 -30.29
N GLY A 25 6.58 -13.71 -30.67
CA GLY A 25 6.96 -12.55 -29.88
C GLY A 25 5.80 -11.57 -29.65
N LYS A 26 4.91 -11.40 -30.63
CA LYS A 26 3.69 -10.58 -30.49
C LYS A 26 2.64 -11.25 -29.59
N ASN A 27 2.51 -12.57 -29.68
CA ASN A 27 1.52 -13.33 -28.91
C ASN A 27 1.92 -13.44 -27.43
N THR A 28 3.22 -13.61 -27.13
CA THR A 28 3.74 -13.58 -25.76
C THR A 28 3.58 -12.20 -25.11
N ASN A 29 3.81 -11.10 -25.82
CA ASN A 29 3.62 -9.75 -25.30
C ASN A 29 2.14 -9.40 -25.06
N SER A 30 1.21 -9.88 -25.89
CA SER A 30 -0.22 -9.69 -25.69
C SER A 30 -0.74 -10.49 -24.49
N ASN A 31 -0.26 -11.72 -24.29
CA ASN A 31 -0.62 -12.55 -23.15
C ASN A 31 -0.04 -12.01 -21.83
N ILE A 32 1.16 -11.45 -21.82
CA ILE A 32 1.75 -10.82 -20.63
C ILE A 32 0.97 -9.55 -20.23
N LYS A 33 0.48 -8.77 -21.20
CA LYS A 33 -0.38 -7.61 -20.91
C LYS A 33 -1.78 -8.00 -20.42
N SER A 34 -2.33 -9.11 -20.86
CA SER A 34 -3.67 -9.55 -20.44
C SER A 34 -3.69 -10.14 -19.03
N THR A 35 -2.59 -10.72 -18.54
CA THR A 35 -2.48 -11.28 -17.18
C THR A 35 -2.40 -10.21 -16.09
N LEU A 36 -2.14 -8.95 -16.43
CA LEU A 36 -2.04 -7.85 -15.47
C LEU A 36 -3.34 -7.04 -15.30
N ASN A 37 -4.41 -7.39 -16.03
CA ASN A 37 -5.68 -6.68 -15.90
C ASN A 37 -6.54 -7.33 -14.80
N ILE A 38 -6.22 -7.00 -13.54
CA ILE A 38 -7.04 -7.41 -12.39
C ILE A 38 -8.45 -6.85 -12.59
N SER A 39 -9.46 -7.73 -12.66
CA SER A 39 -10.87 -7.31 -12.82
C SER A 39 -11.31 -6.34 -11.72
N SER A 40 -12.26 -5.48 -12.00
CA SER A 40 -12.78 -4.50 -11.04
C SER A 40 -13.25 -5.17 -9.74
N SER A 41 -13.89 -6.33 -9.82
CA SER A 41 -14.33 -7.11 -8.67
C SER A 41 -13.16 -7.58 -7.80
N LYS A 42 -12.08 -8.05 -8.41
CA LYS A 42 -10.86 -8.45 -7.66
C LYS A 42 -10.19 -7.26 -6.97
N LYS A 43 -10.18 -6.09 -7.63
CA LYS A 43 -9.66 -4.84 -7.01
C LYS A 43 -10.51 -4.44 -5.81
N ALA A 44 -11.83 -4.49 -5.93
CA ALA A 44 -12.75 -4.18 -4.84
C ALA A 44 -12.57 -5.15 -3.64
N ALA A 45 -12.52 -6.46 -3.90
CA ALA A 45 -12.29 -7.45 -2.87
C ALA A 45 -10.94 -7.25 -2.17
N LEU A 46 -9.88 -6.98 -2.94
CA LEU A 46 -8.56 -6.74 -2.39
C LEU A 46 -8.52 -5.45 -1.54
N THR A 47 -9.19 -4.39 -1.99
CA THR A 47 -9.33 -3.14 -1.22
C THR A 47 -10.06 -3.41 0.10
N ALA A 48 -11.15 -4.17 0.09
CA ALA A 48 -11.91 -4.50 1.30
C ALA A 48 -11.08 -5.31 2.30
N ILE A 49 -10.34 -6.34 1.84
CA ILE A 49 -9.46 -7.14 2.69
C ILE A 49 -8.35 -6.27 3.30
N MET A 50 -7.73 -5.39 2.49
CA MET A 50 -6.68 -4.51 2.99
C MET A 50 -7.22 -3.44 3.93
N SER A 51 -8.44 -2.93 3.71
CA SER A 51 -9.11 -2.03 4.66
C SER A 51 -9.36 -2.72 6.01
N ALA A 52 -9.82 -3.96 6.00
CA ALA A 52 -10.00 -4.73 7.23
C ALA A 52 -8.68 -4.95 7.97
N LEU A 53 -7.59 -5.26 7.26
CA LEU A 53 -6.27 -5.41 7.85
C LEU A 53 -5.77 -4.11 8.48
N ILE A 54 -5.93 -2.97 7.79
CA ILE A 54 -5.59 -1.64 8.32
C ILE A 54 -6.45 -1.33 9.54
N ALA A 55 -7.76 -1.64 9.52
CA ALA A 55 -8.64 -1.43 10.66
C ALA A 55 -8.17 -2.21 11.90
N VAL A 56 -7.85 -3.49 11.74
CA VAL A 56 -7.33 -4.31 12.84
C VAL A 56 -6.02 -3.77 13.40
N THR A 57 -5.09 -3.36 12.54
CA THR A 57 -3.81 -2.81 12.99
C THR A 57 -3.94 -1.42 13.64
N THR A 58 -4.97 -0.66 13.26
CA THR A 58 -5.32 0.60 13.93
C THR A 58 -5.81 0.37 15.37
N LEU A 59 -6.48 -0.76 15.62
CA LEU A 59 -6.93 -1.13 16.99
C LEU A 59 -5.77 -1.48 17.91
N ILE A 60 -4.64 -1.94 17.38
CA ILE A 60 -3.44 -2.26 18.16
C ILE A 60 -2.69 -0.96 18.45
N ALA A 61 -3.16 -0.26 19.47
CA ALA A 61 -2.56 0.99 19.92
C ALA A 61 -1.73 0.74 21.17
N ILE A 62 -0.46 1.16 21.14
CA ILE A 62 0.45 1.11 22.28
C ILE A 62 0.42 2.49 22.94
N PRO A 63 -0.13 2.61 24.16
CA PRO A 63 -0.17 3.91 24.84
C PRO A 63 1.26 4.37 25.17
N LEU A 64 1.52 5.63 24.94
CA LEU A 64 2.76 6.27 25.32
C LEU A 64 2.54 7.18 26.54
N PRO A 65 3.63 7.49 27.30
CA PRO A 65 3.53 8.45 28.37
C PRO A 65 3.06 9.82 27.85
N PRO A 66 2.18 10.53 28.58
CA PRO A 66 1.79 11.89 28.21
C PRO A 66 3.03 12.81 28.04
N PRO A 67 3.01 13.73 27.06
CA PRO A 67 1.91 14.15 26.20
C PRO A 67 1.76 13.34 24.91
N LEU A 68 2.57 12.29 24.70
CA LEU A 68 2.48 11.41 23.54
C LEU A 68 1.15 10.64 23.56
N SER A 69 0.53 10.47 22.40
CA SER A 69 -0.77 9.80 22.32
C SER A 69 -0.63 8.27 22.28
N THR A 70 -0.42 7.72 21.14
CA THR A 70 -0.30 6.26 20.93
C THR A 70 0.54 5.95 19.70
N ILE A 71 1.31 4.88 19.75
CA ILE A 71 1.88 4.26 18.55
C ILE A 71 0.95 3.16 18.07
N ASN A 72 0.66 3.09 16.77
CA ASN A 72 -0.04 1.97 16.19
C ASN A 72 0.70 1.40 14.96
N LEU A 73 0.39 0.17 14.60
CA LEU A 73 1.04 -0.52 13.49
C LEU A 73 0.39 -0.23 12.12
N ALA A 74 -0.66 0.60 12.07
CA ALA A 74 -1.37 0.92 10.84
C ALA A 74 -0.46 1.53 9.76
N PRO A 75 0.47 2.46 10.03
CA PRO A 75 1.39 2.99 9.02
C PRO A 75 2.18 1.90 8.30
N VAL A 76 2.63 0.86 9.00
CA VAL A 76 3.36 -0.27 8.39
C VAL A 76 2.51 -0.95 7.32
N ILE A 77 1.27 -1.27 7.64
CA ILE A 77 0.35 -1.94 6.69
C ILE A 77 -0.06 -1.00 5.57
N ILE A 78 -0.30 0.29 5.87
CA ILE A 78 -0.60 1.31 4.86
C ILE A 78 0.52 1.41 3.83
N PHE A 79 1.77 1.42 4.26
CA PHE A 79 2.93 1.45 3.37
C PHE A 79 3.03 0.18 2.52
N VAL A 80 2.91 -1.00 3.14
CA VAL A 80 2.92 -2.29 2.41
C VAL A 80 1.84 -2.31 1.33
N VAL A 81 0.61 -1.94 1.68
CA VAL A 81 -0.54 -1.92 0.75
C VAL A 81 -0.30 -0.91 -0.38
N SER A 82 0.16 0.29 -0.07
CA SER A 82 0.42 1.35 -1.05
C SER A 82 1.55 1.01 -2.01
N ILE A 83 2.60 0.32 -1.54
CA ILE A 83 3.72 -0.11 -2.38
C ILE A 83 3.31 -1.29 -3.26
N LEU A 84 2.65 -2.31 -2.72
CA LEU A 84 2.29 -3.51 -3.48
C LEU A 84 1.13 -3.27 -4.43
N LEU A 85 0.09 -2.56 -4.01
CA LEU A 85 -1.16 -2.39 -4.75
C LEU A 85 -1.29 -1.03 -5.46
N GLY A 86 -0.45 -0.07 -5.09
CA GLY A 86 -0.41 1.26 -5.69
C GLY A 86 -1.29 2.30 -5.01
N ALA A 87 -1.11 3.55 -5.44
CA ALA A 87 -1.66 4.73 -4.79
C ALA A 87 -3.19 4.69 -4.62
N ARG A 88 -3.93 4.32 -5.66
CA ARG A 88 -5.41 4.35 -5.62
C ARG A 88 -5.96 3.32 -4.64
N ILE A 89 -5.52 2.06 -4.72
CA ILE A 89 -5.98 1.00 -3.83
C ILE A 89 -5.48 1.27 -2.41
N GLY A 90 -4.21 1.68 -2.26
CA GLY A 90 -3.64 2.05 -0.97
C GLY A 90 -4.42 3.16 -0.27
N ALA A 91 -4.73 4.25 -0.97
CA ALA A 91 -5.47 5.38 -0.41
C ALA A 91 -6.91 5.02 -0.03
N THR A 92 -7.64 4.31 -0.90
CA THR A 92 -9.02 3.88 -0.59
C THR A 92 -9.05 2.89 0.57
N ALA A 93 -8.15 1.91 0.61
CA ALA A 93 -8.04 0.97 1.71
C ALA A 93 -7.69 1.68 3.03
N THR A 94 -6.80 2.68 2.98
CA THR A 94 -6.41 3.49 4.14
C THR A 94 -7.57 4.31 4.67
N ALA A 95 -8.30 5.02 3.81
CA ALA A 95 -9.43 5.85 4.22
C ALA A 95 -10.49 5.03 4.97
N PHE A 96 -10.93 3.90 4.39
CA PHE A 96 -11.92 3.04 5.04
C PHE A 96 -11.36 2.29 6.24
N GLY A 97 -10.15 1.76 6.14
CA GLY A 97 -9.50 1.00 7.21
C GLY A 97 -9.25 1.85 8.45
N CYS A 98 -8.71 3.05 8.29
CA CYS A 98 -8.49 3.98 9.40
C CYS A 98 -9.81 4.45 10.02
N ALA A 99 -10.83 4.77 9.21
CA ALA A 99 -12.12 5.19 9.73
C ALA A 99 -12.78 4.10 10.57
N ILE A 100 -12.84 2.88 10.05
CA ILE A 100 -13.44 1.75 10.77
C ILE A 100 -12.63 1.40 12.03
N GLY A 101 -11.30 1.30 11.89
CA GLY A 101 -10.42 0.96 13.00
C GLY A 101 -10.46 2.01 14.13
N TYR A 102 -10.49 3.29 13.77
CA TYR A 102 -10.60 4.36 14.75
C TYR A 102 -11.95 4.35 15.49
N LEU A 103 -13.07 4.23 14.77
CA LEU A 103 -14.40 4.16 15.41
C LEU A 103 -14.53 2.91 16.30
N ALA A 104 -14.04 1.78 15.85
CA ALA A 104 -14.01 0.58 16.68
C ALA A 104 -13.10 0.77 17.90
N GLY A 105 -11.91 1.35 17.74
CA GLY A 105 -10.97 1.61 18.83
C GLY A 105 -11.50 2.55 19.90
N THR A 106 -12.17 3.62 19.49
CA THR A 106 -12.83 4.53 20.43
C THR A 106 -13.99 3.85 21.16
N SER A 107 -14.77 3.04 20.46
CA SER A 107 -15.89 2.27 21.05
C SER A 107 -15.42 1.18 22.04
N LEU A 108 -14.26 0.57 21.78
CA LEU A 108 -13.64 -0.44 22.64
C LEU A 108 -12.77 0.15 23.75
N GLY A 109 -12.57 1.47 23.76
CA GLY A 109 -11.71 2.15 24.73
C GLY A 109 -10.20 1.91 24.53
N THR A 110 -9.78 1.40 23.38
CA THR A 110 -8.35 1.23 23.05
C THR A 110 -7.72 2.52 22.55
N ILE A 111 -8.53 3.45 22.03
CA ILE A 111 -8.12 4.79 21.60
C ILE A 111 -8.82 5.78 22.53
N LEU A 112 -8.01 6.47 23.37
CA LEU A 112 -8.51 7.39 24.40
C LEU A 112 -8.54 8.81 23.84
N ILE A 113 -9.71 9.24 23.36
CA ILE A 113 -9.96 10.62 22.92
C ILE A 113 -11.20 11.16 23.64
N PRO A 114 -11.17 12.43 24.08
CA PRO A 114 -12.35 13.03 24.70
C PRO A 114 -13.55 12.98 23.76
N PRO A 115 -14.77 12.65 24.24
CA PRO A 115 -15.95 12.42 23.38
C PRO A 115 -16.27 13.54 22.42
N GLY A 116 -16.03 14.80 22.80
CA GLY A 116 -16.27 15.96 21.93
C GLY A 116 -15.36 16.06 20.71
N PHE A 117 -14.22 15.37 20.72
CA PHE A 117 -13.23 15.43 19.63
C PHE A 117 -13.23 14.20 18.70
N VAL A 118 -13.98 13.15 19.04
CA VAL A 118 -13.97 11.87 18.31
C VAL A 118 -14.18 12.05 16.80
N TYR A 119 -15.22 12.77 16.39
CA TYR A 119 -15.54 12.93 14.97
C TYR A 119 -14.57 13.86 14.24
N ILE A 120 -14.11 14.92 14.91
CA ILE A 120 -13.15 15.86 14.30
C ILE A 120 -11.81 15.14 14.08
N TYR A 121 -11.37 14.39 15.07
CA TYR A 121 -10.12 13.62 14.99
C TYR A 121 -10.22 12.46 13.98
N LEU A 122 -11.40 11.83 13.84
CA LEU A 122 -11.67 10.85 12.77
C LEU A 122 -11.42 11.46 11.38
N VAL A 123 -11.99 12.63 11.13
CA VAL A 123 -11.80 13.33 9.84
C VAL A 123 -10.33 13.68 9.67
N GLY A 124 -9.68 14.20 10.70
CA GLY A 124 -8.27 14.51 10.71
C GLY A 124 -7.39 13.33 10.39
N LEU A 125 -7.64 12.18 11.02
CA LEU A 125 -6.91 10.93 10.79
C LEU A 125 -7.02 10.46 9.32
N VAL A 126 -8.22 10.47 8.76
CA VAL A 126 -8.44 10.08 7.36
C VAL A 126 -7.77 11.06 6.40
N VAL A 127 -7.87 12.37 6.68
CA VAL A 127 -7.26 13.43 5.87
C VAL A 127 -5.73 13.37 5.94
N ALA A 128 -5.14 12.98 7.06
CA ALA A 128 -3.68 12.85 7.19
C ALA A 128 -3.15 11.57 6.50
N ARG A 129 -3.77 10.43 6.76
CA ARG A 129 -3.26 9.12 6.30
C ARG A 129 -3.55 8.81 4.83
N THR A 130 -4.62 9.34 4.27
CA THR A 130 -4.94 9.12 2.85
C THR A 130 -3.89 9.75 1.91
N PRO A 131 -3.47 11.01 2.08
CA PRO A 131 -2.37 11.60 1.31
C PRO A 131 -1.03 10.92 1.55
N MET A 132 -0.74 10.44 2.78
CA MET A 132 0.42 9.63 3.06
C MET A 132 0.44 8.39 2.16
N ALA A 133 -0.66 7.61 2.13
CA ALA A 133 -0.79 6.42 1.30
C ALA A 133 -0.65 6.72 -0.21
N LEU A 134 -1.21 7.85 -0.67
CA LEU A 134 -1.07 8.32 -2.04
C LEU A 134 0.39 8.62 -2.38
N THR A 135 1.09 9.37 -1.53
CA THR A 135 2.50 9.75 -1.71
C THR A 135 3.38 8.50 -1.85
N VAL A 136 3.23 7.55 -0.94
CA VAL A 136 3.95 6.27 -0.97
C VAL A 136 3.66 5.51 -2.26
N GLY A 137 2.39 5.37 -2.61
CA GLY A 137 1.97 4.63 -3.80
C GLY A 137 2.41 5.27 -5.12
N PHE A 138 2.49 6.60 -5.21
CA PHE A 138 3.01 7.30 -6.40
C PHE A 138 4.52 7.16 -6.53
N LEU A 139 5.25 7.22 -5.42
CA LEU A 139 6.71 7.17 -5.42
C LEU A 139 7.27 5.74 -5.44
N ARG A 140 6.45 4.70 -5.27
CA ARG A 140 6.87 3.28 -5.18
C ARG A 140 7.80 2.82 -6.29
N LYS A 141 7.64 3.38 -7.52
CA LYS A 141 8.45 3.00 -8.70
C LYS A 141 9.79 3.72 -8.76
N LYS A 142 9.91 4.89 -8.10
CA LYS A 142 11.15 5.68 -8.08
C LYS A 142 12.04 5.27 -6.91
N SER A 143 11.51 5.35 -5.70
CA SER A 143 12.20 4.96 -4.47
C SER A 143 11.17 4.67 -3.39
N GLU A 144 11.14 3.45 -2.90
CA GLU A 144 10.21 3.03 -1.85
C GLU A 144 10.51 3.72 -0.53
N ILE A 145 11.80 3.81 -0.18
CA ILE A 145 12.24 4.48 1.05
C ILE A 145 11.89 5.96 1.01
N ALA A 146 12.20 6.65 -0.10
CA ALA A 146 11.83 8.05 -0.25
C ALA A 146 10.31 8.25 -0.22
N GLY A 147 9.55 7.33 -0.82
CA GLY A 147 8.09 7.34 -0.77
C GLY A 147 7.55 7.22 0.65
N MET A 148 8.06 6.28 1.44
CA MET A 148 7.66 6.09 2.85
C MET A 148 8.06 7.30 3.70
N THR A 149 9.29 7.78 3.59
CA THR A 149 9.78 8.95 4.34
C THR A 149 8.96 10.21 4.03
N LEU A 150 8.72 10.50 2.73
CA LEU A 150 7.87 11.62 2.35
C LEU A 150 6.42 11.42 2.77
N GLY A 151 5.93 10.19 2.76
CA GLY A 151 4.60 9.86 3.29
C GLY A 151 4.47 10.23 4.76
N VAL A 152 5.44 9.85 5.60
CA VAL A 152 5.48 10.24 7.02
C VAL A 152 5.53 11.76 7.17
N VAL A 153 6.38 12.45 6.41
CA VAL A 153 6.46 13.91 6.46
C VAL A 153 5.10 14.56 6.14
N VAL A 154 4.42 14.07 5.10
CA VAL A 154 3.07 14.58 4.72
C VAL A 154 2.07 14.34 5.85
N GLU A 155 2.04 13.14 6.43
CA GLU A 155 1.15 12.81 7.55
C GLU A 155 1.42 13.70 8.75
N THR A 156 2.69 13.77 9.19
CA THR A 156 3.10 14.58 10.35
C THR A 156 2.76 16.05 10.15
N PHE A 157 2.94 16.59 8.95
CA PHE A 157 2.63 17.97 8.65
C PHE A 157 1.13 18.25 8.73
N ILE A 158 0.30 17.32 8.27
CA ILE A 158 -1.17 17.45 8.37
C ILE A 158 -1.61 17.36 9.83
N PHE A 159 -1.08 16.40 10.59
CA PHE A 159 -1.38 16.27 12.02
C PHE A 159 -0.96 17.51 12.80
N PHE A 160 0.20 18.08 12.48
CA PHE A 160 0.62 19.35 13.11
C PHE A 160 -0.45 20.44 13.02
N PHE A 161 -1.08 20.64 11.86
CA PHE A 161 -2.15 21.63 11.72
C PHE A 161 -3.43 21.22 12.44
N ILE A 162 -3.76 19.94 12.46
CA ILE A 162 -4.93 19.44 13.20
C ILE A 162 -4.73 19.67 14.69
N ASP A 163 -3.58 19.33 15.23
CA ASP A 163 -3.26 19.45 16.64
C ASP A 163 -3.10 20.93 17.05
N LEU A 164 -2.53 21.74 16.17
CA LEU A 164 -2.47 23.20 16.36
C LEU A 164 -3.88 23.81 16.53
N PHE A 165 -4.82 23.36 15.71
CA PHE A 165 -6.19 23.86 15.74
C PHE A 165 -6.98 23.32 16.93
N LEU A 166 -6.81 22.06 17.30
CA LEU A 166 -7.58 21.39 18.35
C LEU A 166 -7.00 21.62 19.75
N PHE A 167 -5.69 21.58 19.90
CA PHE A 167 -5.01 21.53 21.20
C PHE A 167 -4.02 22.67 21.43
N GLY A 168 -3.74 23.47 20.39
CA GLY A 168 -2.83 24.59 20.45
C GLY A 168 -1.37 24.26 20.17
N PHE A 169 -0.55 25.31 20.08
CA PHE A 169 0.83 25.25 19.57
C PHE A 169 1.76 24.32 20.38
N ALA A 170 1.61 24.29 21.70
CA ALA A 170 2.50 23.49 22.54
C ALA A 170 2.37 21.99 22.28
N ILE A 171 1.16 21.49 22.08
CA ILE A 171 0.91 20.07 21.76
C ILE A 171 1.30 19.77 20.33
N ALA A 172 0.91 20.64 19.39
CA ALA A 172 1.24 20.47 17.97
C ALA A 172 2.77 20.37 17.72
N ILE A 173 3.56 21.23 18.36
CA ILE A 173 5.03 21.20 18.17
C ILE A 173 5.67 19.99 18.83
N PHE A 174 5.08 19.49 19.91
CA PHE A 174 5.56 18.30 20.58
C PHE A 174 5.32 17.06 19.72
N ASP A 175 4.12 16.84 19.21
CA ASP A 175 3.79 15.73 18.33
C ASP A 175 4.56 15.79 17.00
N PHE A 176 4.75 17.00 16.45
CA PHE A 176 5.59 17.22 15.28
C PHE A 176 7.06 16.82 15.52
N GLY A 177 7.60 17.09 16.71
CA GLY A 177 9.01 16.81 17.03
C GLY A 177 9.34 15.34 17.21
N VAL A 178 8.36 14.47 17.43
CA VAL A 178 8.61 13.08 17.80
C VAL A 178 8.75 12.15 16.58
N PHE A 179 8.20 12.49 15.41
CA PHE A 179 8.27 11.69 14.17
C PHE A 179 8.10 10.17 14.40
N ILE A 180 7.19 9.81 15.30
CA ILE A 180 7.03 8.42 15.76
C ILE A 180 6.81 7.46 14.59
N ASP A 181 6.05 7.88 13.59
CA ASP A 181 5.74 7.05 12.43
C ASP A 181 6.96 6.78 11.53
N LEU A 182 8.08 7.50 11.72
CA LEU A 182 9.33 7.21 11.01
C LEU A 182 9.90 5.84 11.37
N VAL A 183 9.62 5.34 12.58
CA VAL A 183 9.98 3.98 13.02
C VAL A 183 9.28 2.92 12.17
N SER A 184 8.13 3.23 11.61
CA SER A 184 7.40 2.32 10.73
C SER A 184 8.14 2.04 9.40
N VAL A 185 9.04 2.93 8.95
CA VAL A 185 9.77 2.79 7.68
C VAL A 185 10.68 1.54 7.65
N PRO A 186 11.62 1.36 8.60
CA PRO A 186 12.46 0.15 8.62
C PRO A 186 11.65 -1.12 8.88
N ILE A 187 10.61 -1.06 9.70
CA ILE A 187 9.72 -2.21 9.95
C ILE A 187 9.00 -2.60 8.64
N THR A 188 8.44 -1.63 7.93
CA THR A 188 7.79 -1.86 6.63
C THR A 188 8.75 -2.47 5.63
N PHE A 189 9.98 -1.97 5.57
CA PHE A 189 10.99 -2.48 4.65
C PHE A 189 11.28 -3.97 4.91
N ALA A 190 11.44 -4.36 6.17
CA ALA A 190 11.63 -5.76 6.56
C ALA A 190 10.41 -6.63 6.18
N VAL A 191 9.19 -6.15 6.43
CA VAL A 191 7.94 -6.84 6.04
C VAL A 191 7.85 -6.97 4.52
N LEU A 192 8.16 -5.94 3.75
CA LEU A 192 8.15 -5.99 2.28
C LEU A 192 9.15 -7.01 1.73
N LEU A 193 10.34 -7.10 2.29
CA LEU A 193 11.34 -8.11 1.90
C LEU A 193 10.79 -9.52 2.14
N ALA A 194 10.17 -9.77 3.29
CA ALA A 194 9.58 -11.07 3.62
C ALA A 194 8.41 -11.41 2.67
N VAL A 195 7.48 -10.48 2.47
CA VAL A 195 6.32 -10.67 1.57
C VAL A 195 6.76 -10.94 0.14
N ARG A 196 7.73 -10.18 -0.38
CA ARG A 196 8.26 -10.37 -1.74
C ARG A 196 8.94 -11.71 -1.93
N LYS A 197 9.70 -12.15 -0.92
CA LYS A 197 10.35 -13.46 -0.94
C LYS A 197 9.34 -14.60 -0.98
N ILE A 198 8.23 -14.48 -0.22
CA ILE A 198 7.17 -15.50 -0.17
C ILE A 198 6.36 -15.52 -1.49
N LEU A 199 5.97 -14.34 -1.98
CA LEU A 199 5.10 -14.22 -3.14
C LEU A 199 5.85 -14.22 -4.47
N ASN A 200 7.17 -14.12 -4.46
CA ASN A 200 8.05 -13.96 -5.64
C ASN A 200 7.61 -12.81 -6.57
N VAL A 201 7.11 -11.71 -6.00
CA VAL A 201 6.61 -10.54 -6.74
C VAL A 201 7.22 -9.26 -6.21
N LYS A 202 7.36 -8.26 -7.09
CA LYS A 202 7.77 -6.90 -6.69
C LYS A 202 6.56 -6.00 -6.45
N TYR A 203 5.55 -6.10 -7.31
CA TYR A 203 4.28 -5.37 -7.23
C TYR A 203 3.13 -6.28 -7.64
N LEU A 204 1.96 -6.09 -7.04
CA LEU A 204 0.76 -6.90 -7.31
C LEU A 204 -0.25 -6.19 -8.24
N ALA A 205 -0.10 -4.86 -8.42
CA ALA A 205 -1.00 -4.08 -9.27
C ALA A 205 -0.30 -2.84 -9.87
#